data_39a8f9898b2c46c2f3669b50306ce319
#
_entry.id   39a8f9898b2c46c2f3669b50306ce319
#
_cell.length_a   1.000
_cell.length_b   1.000
_cell.length_c   1.000
_cell.angle_alpha   90.00
_cell.angle_beta   90.00
_cell.angle_gamma   90.00
#
_symmetry.space_group_name_H-M   'P 1'
#
loop_
_entity.id
_entity.type
_entity.pdbx_description
1 polymer ?
#
loop_
_entity_poly.entity_id
_entity_poly.type
_entity_poly.pdbx_seq_one_letter_code
_entity_poly.pdbx_strand_id
1 'polypeptide(L)'
;MIASPWHTRRRTSAVACAVLVAAFLARVTPPVDAARPLARVRVIATGGTIGNAPTGRLSASELVAGLPHAERLARLESETFANLPSAVLTMDDCVRLSRHLAALLAADRELDGVVVTSGTDTLEELAWFLYLTLADTRPVVVVGAMRRPGAADADGPANLADAVRVAGHRSARGLGTVVVMGGQILSARHVRKRHATDLDAFDAPESERLGTVKRGRVQMRMRSGGVSRRDEKHLPISIPGSLALPEGASLPRVDVLLTYQDAAGDLIDAAVAQSARGIVLAGAGAGALTPSQADAVRRAADAGLPVVIGSRTGAGVVARPDTFGALPILSAGDLEPLKARLVLVLALARGMDGSEIARLFAAGS
;
A
#
# COMPACT_ATOMS: atom_id res chain seq x y z
N MET A 1 -26.37 91.20 25.26
CA MET A 1 -26.34 90.13 26.29
C MET A 1 -26.02 88.81 25.63
N ILE A 2 -24.93 88.23 26.06
CA ILE A 2 -24.48 86.87 25.89
C ILE A 2 -24.09 86.40 24.46
N ALA A 3 -22.81 86.58 24.15
CA ALA A 3 -22.11 85.90 23.08
C ALA A 3 -21.77 84.46 23.49
N SER A 4 -21.83 83.50 22.57
CA SER A 4 -21.32 82.18 22.72
C SER A 4 -20.17 81.94 21.71
N PRO A 5 -19.01 81.47 22.16
CA PRO A 5 -17.87 81.22 21.27
C PRO A 5 -17.73 79.67 21.01
N TRP A 6 -17.95 79.31 19.78
CA TRP A 6 -17.57 77.97 19.33
C TRP A 6 -17.01 77.98 17.91
N HIS A 7 -15.70 78.09 17.75
CA HIS A 7 -14.97 77.58 16.57
C HIS A 7 -13.47 77.61 16.86
N THR A 8 -12.94 76.46 17.22
CA THR A 8 -11.55 76.02 16.82
C THR A 8 -11.26 74.72 17.51
N ARG A 9 -11.34 73.64 16.79
CA ARG A 9 -10.56 72.36 16.98
C ARG A 9 -11.07 71.28 16.05
N ARG A 10 -10.59 71.21 14.84
CA ARG A 10 -10.59 69.98 14.03
C ARG A 10 -9.59 70.13 12.87
N ARG A 11 -8.29 69.89 13.07
CA ARG A 11 -7.34 69.67 11.97
C ARG A 11 -6.09 68.88 12.40
N THR A 12 -6.15 67.99 13.36
CA THR A 12 -4.98 67.18 13.75
C THR A 12 -5.17 65.65 13.78
N SER A 13 -6.35 65.14 13.43
CA SER A 13 -6.64 63.70 13.56
C SER A 13 -6.55 62.90 12.23
N ALA A 14 -6.40 63.55 11.07
CA ALA A 14 -6.42 62.85 9.79
C ALA A 14 -5.04 62.34 9.35
N VAL A 15 -3.94 62.89 9.84
CA VAL A 15 -2.57 62.48 9.43
C VAL A 15 -2.07 61.31 10.24
N ALA A 16 -2.51 61.11 11.49
CA ALA A 16 -2.10 59.99 12.32
C ALA A 16 -2.71 58.64 11.91
N CYS A 17 -3.95 58.63 11.36
CA CYS A 17 -4.56 57.38 10.87
C CYS A 17 -3.97 56.87 9.54
N ALA A 18 -3.51 57.75 8.64
CA ALA A 18 -2.94 57.36 7.36
C ALA A 18 -1.57 56.67 7.53
N VAL A 19 -0.78 57.07 8.52
CA VAL A 19 0.55 56.45 8.78
C VAL A 19 0.42 55.08 9.43
N LEU A 20 -0.57 54.82 10.26
CA LEU A 20 -0.83 53.53 10.89
C LEU A 20 -1.39 52.46 9.90
N VAL A 21 -2.21 52.88 8.94
CA VAL A 21 -2.71 51.96 7.89
C VAL A 21 -1.63 51.60 6.90
N ALA A 22 -0.74 52.53 6.54
CA ALA A 22 0.42 52.21 5.67
C ALA A 22 1.44 51.28 6.35
N ALA A 23 1.65 51.37 7.67
CA ALA A 23 2.52 50.47 8.44
C ALA A 23 1.93 49.08 8.65
N PHE A 24 0.59 48.93 8.62
CA PHE A 24 -0.08 47.63 8.72
C PHE A 24 -0.14 46.89 7.38
N LEU A 25 -0.23 47.60 6.26
CA LEU A 25 -0.18 47.03 4.91
C LEU A 25 1.22 46.58 4.45
N ALA A 26 2.27 47.11 5.06
CA ALA A 26 3.66 46.73 4.74
C ALA A 26 4.13 45.43 5.44
N ARG A 27 3.29 44.79 6.28
CA ARG A 27 3.65 43.60 7.04
C ARG A 27 2.98 42.30 6.58
N VAL A 28 2.25 42.28 5.48
CA VAL A 28 1.62 41.08 4.93
C VAL A 28 2.01 40.89 3.47
N THR A 29 3.31 40.94 3.19
CA THR A 29 3.81 40.11 2.09
C THR A 29 4.10 38.75 2.72
N PRO A 30 3.38 37.68 2.34
CA PRO A 30 3.83 36.33 2.71
C PRO A 30 5.24 36.19 2.14
N PRO A 31 6.17 35.55 2.89
CA PRO A 31 7.49 35.26 2.35
C PRO A 31 7.28 34.59 0.99
N VAL A 32 7.90 35.11 -0.05
CA VAL A 32 8.02 34.43 -1.33
C VAL A 32 8.49 33.03 -0.97
N ASP A 33 7.64 32.06 -1.17
CA ASP A 33 7.92 30.65 -0.86
C ASP A 33 9.18 30.32 -1.66
N ALA A 34 10.31 30.28 -0.98
CA ALA A 34 11.59 29.94 -1.60
C ALA A 34 11.34 28.59 -2.25
N ALA A 35 11.43 28.51 -3.58
CA ALA A 35 11.06 27.36 -4.37
C ALA A 35 11.68 26.13 -3.72
N ARG A 36 10.83 25.31 -3.13
CA ARG A 36 11.24 24.17 -2.34
C ARG A 36 12.06 23.24 -3.23
N PRO A 37 13.20 22.75 -2.79
CA PRO A 37 13.98 21.82 -3.60
C PRO A 37 13.11 20.63 -3.99
N LEU A 38 13.27 20.19 -5.24
CA LEU A 38 12.56 19.00 -5.76
C LEU A 38 12.88 17.80 -4.88
N ALA A 39 11.86 17.01 -4.58
CA ALA A 39 12.01 15.76 -3.85
C ALA A 39 12.97 14.81 -4.57
N ARG A 40 13.74 14.03 -3.82
CA ARG A 40 14.56 12.96 -4.37
C ARG A 40 13.79 11.66 -4.33
N VAL A 41 13.59 11.06 -5.50
CA VAL A 41 12.82 9.82 -5.64
C VAL A 41 13.62 8.81 -6.45
N ARG A 42 13.71 7.57 -5.95
CA ARG A 42 14.32 6.46 -6.69
C ARG A 42 13.24 5.58 -7.31
N VAL A 43 13.39 5.30 -8.60
CA VAL A 43 12.52 4.37 -9.35
C VAL A 43 13.22 3.03 -9.46
N ILE A 44 12.63 1.99 -8.89
CA ILE A 44 13.11 0.60 -8.95
C ILE A 44 12.20 -0.16 -9.90
N ALA A 45 12.73 -0.63 -11.04
CA ALA A 45 11.97 -1.43 -11.99
C ALA A 45 12.07 -2.92 -11.67
N THR A 46 10.92 -3.60 -11.58
CA THR A 46 10.85 -5.07 -11.52
C THR A 46 10.31 -5.70 -12.81
N GLY A 47 9.83 -4.88 -13.74
CA GLY A 47 9.23 -5.28 -15.02
C GLY A 47 7.74 -5.05 -15.09
N GLY A 48 7.01 -5.98 -15.71
CA GLY A 48 5.56 -5.90 -15.93
C GLY A 48 5.16 -5.19 -17.22
N THR A 49 3.86 -4.99 -17.38
CA THR A 49 3.26 -4.36 -18.59
C THR A 49 3.78 -2.95 -18.84
N ILE A 50 4.04 -2.20 -17.77
CA ILE A 50 4.55 -0.81 -17.83
C ILE A 50 5.88 -0.70 -18.61
N GLY A 51 6.72 -1.74 -18.55
CA GLY A 51 7.99 -1.81 -19.26
C GLY A 51 7.97 -2.71 -20.50
N ASN A 52 6.84 -3.30 -20.88
CA ASN A 52 6.76 -4.28 -21.97
C ASN A 52 6.44 -3.61 -23.30
N ALA A 53 7.42 -2.90 -23.88
CA ALA A 53 7.29 -2.24 -25.18
C ALA A 53 7.37 -3.25 -26.35
N PRO A 54 6.86 -2.89 -27.55
CA PRO A 54 6.99 -3.71 -28.75
C PRO A 54 8.44 -4.03 -29.13
N THR A 55 9.37 -3.14 -28.81
CA THR A 55 10.81 -3.25 -29.09
C THR A 55 11.59 -4.04 -28.05
N GLY A 56 10.93 -4.50 -26.99
CA GLY A 56 11.55 -5.19 -25.87
C GLY A 56 11.15 -4.62 -24.53
N ARG A 57 11.80 -5.10 -23.48
CA ARG A 57 11.52 -4.65 -22.11
C ARG A 57 12.35 -3.42 -21.75
N LEU A 58 11.67 -2.35 -21.36
CA LEU A 58 12.30 -1.11 -20.92
C LEU A 58 12.98 -1.27 -19.56
N SER A 59 14.18 -0.71 -19.45
CA SER A 59 14.88 -0.52 -18.19
C SER A 59 14.25 0.59 -17.34
N ALA A 60 14.65 0.69 -16.08
CA ALA A 60 14.20 1.78 -15.20
C ALA A 60 14.58 3.17 -15.76
N SER A 61 15.78 3.30 -16.36
CA SER A 61 16.22 4.54 -16.97
C SER A 61 15.40 4.94 -18.19
N GLU A 62 15.01 3.98 -19.04
CA GLU A 62 14.13 4.23 -20.18
C GLU A 62 12.71 4.59 -19.74
N LEU A 63 12.20 3.96 -18.68
CA LEU A 63 10.90 4.34 -18.09
C LEU A 63 10.92 5.79 -17.58
N VAL A 64 11.98 6.19 -16.88
CA VAL A 64 12.15 7.56 -16.39
C VAL A 64 12.35 8.56 -17.53
N ALA A 65 13.14 8.21 -18.55
CA ALA A 65 13.34 9.05 -19.73
C ALA A 65 12.04 9.26 -20.54
N GLY A 66 11.12 8.30 -20.49
CA GLY A 66 9.80 8.39 -21.11
C GLY A 66 8.79 9.27 -20.35
N LEU A 67 9.13 9.79 -19.17
CA LEU A 67 8.24 10.65 -18.40
C LEU A 67 8.21 12.07 -18.95
N PRO A 68 7.02 12.61 -19.29
CA PRO A 68 6.90 14.03 -19.66
C PRO A 68 7.32 14.93 -18.48
N HIS A 69 8.24 15.85 -18.76
CA HIS A 69 8.72 16.85 -17.78
C HIS A 69 9.25 16.22 -16.49
N ALA A 70 9.99 15.12 -16.58
CA ALA A 70 10.56 14.39 -15.46
C ALA A 70 11.34 15.32 -14.51
N GLU A 71 12.05 16.29 -15.05
CA GLU A 71 12.84 17.30 -14.32
C GLU A 71 12.01 18.22 -13.41
N ARG A 72 10.69 18.28 -13.63
CA ARG A 72 9.74 19.07 -12.82
C ARG A 72 9.03 18.23 -11.76
N LEU A 73 9.09 16.90 -11.87
CA LEU A 73 8.43 15.98 -10.92
C LEU A 73 9.28 15.81 -9.66
N ALA A 74 10.53 15.42 -9.83
CA ALA A 74 11.47 15.14 -8.76
C ALA A 74 12.91 15.08 -9.31
N ARG A 75 13.90 15.01 -8.44
CA ARG A 75 15.25 14.53 -8.78
C ARG A 75 15.18 13.01 -8.82
N LEU A 76 15.15 12.45 -10.03
CA LEU A 76 14.93 11.05 -10.26
C LEU A 76 16.25 10.29 -10.38
N GLU A 77 16.34 9.21 -9.64
CA GLU A 77 17.33 8.16 -9.80
C GLU A 77 16.60 6.88 -10.20
N SER A 78 17.25 6.00 -10.95
CA SER A 78 16.60 4.79 -11.44
C SER A 78 17.52 3.58 -11.38
N GLU A 79 16.92 2.43 -11.09
CA GLU A 79 17.62 1.14 -10.99
C GLU A 79 16.70 0.02 -11.49
N THR A 80 17.24 -0.88 -12.29
CA THR A 80 16.52 -2.10 -12.71
C THR A 80 16.89 -3.24 -11.79
N PHE A 81 15.99 -3.62 -10.90
CA PHE A 81 16.12 -4.75 -9.99
C PHE A 81 15.85 -6.08 -10.70
N ALA A 82 14.77 -6.12 -11.48
CA ALA A 82 14.38 -7.24 -12.32
C ALA A 82 13.63 -6.73 -13.55
N ASN A 83 13.41 -7.60 -14.53
CA ASN A 83 12.63 -7.26 -15.73
C ASN A 83 11.75 -8.44 -16.15
N LEU A 84 10.84 -8.83 -15.26
CA LEU A 84 10.02 -10.03 -15.36
C LEU A 84 8.52 -9.69 -15.35
N PRO A 85 7.66 -10.53 -15.94
CA PRO A 85 6.23 -10.50 -15.65
C PRO A 85 6.00 -10.75 -14.14
N SER A 86 5.02 -10.07 -13.53
CA SER A 86 4.79 -10.22 -12.09
C SER A 86 4.41 -11.65 -11.67
N ALA A 87 3.73 -12.39 -12.54
CA ALA A 87 3.40 -13.80 -12.29
C ALA A 87 4.63 -14.74 -12.25
N VAL A 88 5.80 -14.27 -12.70
CA VAL A 88 7.07 -15.03 -12.67
C VAL A 88 7.93 -14.64 -11.47
N LEU A 89 7.68 -13.47 -10.88
CA LEU A 89 8.37 -13.07 -9.64
C LEU A 89 8.03 -14.05 -8.52
N THR A 90 9.08 -14.60 -7.92
CA THR A 90 8.97 -15.55 -6.80
C THR A 90 8.87 -14.82 -5.46
N MET A 91 8.46 -15.52 -4.42
CA MET A 91 8.49 -14.98 -3.06
C MET A 91 9.92 -14.64 -2.61
N ASP A 92 10.93 -15.38 -3.08
CA ASP A 92 12.35 -15.07 -2.81
C ASP A 92 12.77 -13.77 -3.50
N ASP A 93 12.24 -13.46 -4.68
CA ASP A 93 12.43 -12.16 -5.32
C ASP A 93 11.81 -11.03 -4.50
N CYS A 94 10.63 -11.24 -3.91
CA CYS A 94 10.01 -10.28 -3.01
C CYS A 94 10.86 -10.05 -1.75
N VAL A 95 11.45 -11.09 -1.17
CA VAL A 95 12.38 -10.98 -0.02
C VAL A 95 13.63 -10.20 -0.43
N ARG A 96 14.25 -10.52 -1.57
CA ARG A 96 15.43 -9.82 -2.08
C ARG A 96 15.14 -8.35 -2.34
N LEU A 97 13.98 -8.04 -2.94
CA LEU A 97 13.56 -6.67 -3.19
C LEU A 97 13.33 -5.91 -1.87
N SER A 98 12.63 -6.51 -0.92
CA SER A 98 12.40 -5.88 0.40
C SER A 98 13.71 -5.56 1.12
N ARG A 99 14.67 -6.50 1.14
CA ARG A 99 16.00 -6.29 1.75
C ARG A 99 16.78 -5.19 1.02
N HIS A 100 16.73 -5.19 -0.31
CA HIS A 100 17.37 -4.17 -1.13
C HIS A 100 16.80 -2.77 -0.82
N LEU A 101 15.47 -2.64 -0.78
CA LEU A 101 14.80 -1.37 -0.43
C LEU A 101 15.11 -0.93 1.00
N ALA A 102 15.15 -1.83 1.96
CA ALA A 102 15.52 -1.52 3.34
C ALA A 102 16.96 -0.99 3.44
N ALA A 103 17.91 -1.64 2.76
CA ALA A 103 19.30 -1.21 2.70
C ALA A 103 19.46 0.16 2.00
N LEU A 104 18.77 0.35 0.88
CA LEU A 104 18.72 1.62 0.14
C LEU A 104 18.22 2.77 1.03
N LEU A 105 17.07 2.56 1.70
CA LEU A 105 16.48 3.55 2.58
C LEU A 105 17.37 3.82 3.82
N ALA A 106 18.06 2.84 4.33
CA ALA A 106 19.00 3.01 5.44
C ALA A 106 20.26 3.81 5.02
N ALA A 107 20.79 3.56 3.84
CA ALA A 107 22.01 4.16 3.33
C ALA A 107 21.80 5.62 2.88
N ASP A 108 20.67 5.93 2.22
CA ASP A 108 20.39 7.27 1.69
C ASP A 108 19.28 7.97 2.50
N ARG A 109 19.70 8.81 3.45
CA ARG A 109 18.78 9.57 4.33
C ARG A 109 18.12 10.77 3.64
N GLU A 110 18.64 11.21 2.50
CA GLU A 110 18.09 12.36 1.76
C GLU A 110 17.02 11.96 0.75
N LEU A 111 16.85 10.66 0.52
CA LEU A 111 15.79 10.14 -0.34
C LEU A 111 14.42 10.42 0.29
N ASP A 112 13.50 11.01 -0.45
CA ASP A 112 12.15 11.32 0.02
C ASP A 112 11.18 10.15 -0.09
N GLY A 113 11.37 9.27 -1.06
CA GLY A 113 10.56 8.09 -1.27
C GLY A 113 11.06 7.22 -2.42
N VAL A 114 10.44 6.06 -2.58
CA VAL A 114 10.77 5.07 -3.61
C VAL A 114 9.53 4.73 -4.42
N VAL A 115 9.70 4.58 -5.72
CA VAL A 115 8.69 4.01 -6.63
C VAL A 115 9.17 2.63 -7.08
N VAL A 116 8.31 1.63 -6.97
CA VAL A 116 8.54 0.27 -7.46
C VAL A 116 7.57 0.01 -8.61
N THR A 117 8.07 -0.20 -9.83
CA THR A 117 7.21 -0.62 -10.93
C THR A 117 7.01 -2.14 -10.89
N SER A 118 5.80 -2.62 -11.17
CA SER A 118 5.49 -4.05 -11.20
C SER A 118 4.45 -4.38 -12.27
N GLY A 119 4.37 -5.65 -12.66
CA GLY A 119 3.24 -6.16 -13.42
C GLY A 119 1.98 -6.20 -12.55
N THR A 120 0.84 -5.98 -13.19
CA THR A 120 -0.44 -5.79 -12.50
C THR A 120 -1.06 -7.06 -11.94
N ASP A 121 -0.60 -8.26 -12.34
CA ASP A 121 -1.28 -9.51 -11.99
C ASP A 121 -1.07 -9.90 -10.51
N THR A 122 0.09 -9.57 -9.93
CA THR A 122 0.41 -9.79 -8.51
C THR A 122 0.87 -8.51 -7.79
N LEU A 123 0.55 -7.34 -8.38
CA LEU A 123 0.96 -6.04 -7.82
C LEU A 123 0.45 -5.83 -6.40
N GLU A 124 -0.79 -6.24 -6.13
CA GLU A 124 -1.42 -6.10 -4.81
C GLU A 124 -0.74 -6.97 -3.74
N GLU A 125 -0.25 -8.15 -4.13
CA GLU A 125 0.51 -9.03 -3.24
C GLU A 125 1.89 -8.45 -2.93
N LEU A 126 2.60 -7.97 -3.96
CA LEU A 126 3.89 -7.30 -3.79
C LEU A 126 3.77 -6.07 -2.89
N ALA A 127 2.75 -5.23 -3.11
CA ALA A 127 2.53 -4.04 -2.29
C ALA A 127 2.29 -4.40 -0.82
N TRP A 128 1.47 -5.42 -0.55
CA TRP A 128 1.21 -5.88 0.80
C TRP A 128 2.44 -6.52 1.44
N PHE A 129 3.20 -7.33 0.70
CA PHE A 129 4.46 -7.90 1.18
C PHE A 129 5.45 -6.80 1.60
N LEU A 130 5.65 -5.79 0.77
CA LEU A 130 6.54 -4.66 1.08
C LEU A 130 6.03 -3.85 2.28
N TYR A 131 4.71 -3.65 2.40
CA TYR A 131 4.13 -2.99 3.56
C TYR A 131 4.44 -3.73 4.88
N LEU A 132 4.29 -5.05 4.87
CA LEU A 132 4.53 -5.90 6.05
C LEU A 132 6.02 -5.99 6.44
N THR A 133 6.92 -5.81 5.48
CA THR A 133 8.35 -6.08 5.68
C THR A 133 9.25 -4.85 5.77
N LEU A 134 8.77 -3.67 5.33
CA LEU A 134 9.56 -2.43 5.33
C LEU A 134 9.15 -1.50 6.47
N ALA A 135 10.07 -1.27 7.41
CA ALA A 135 9.90 -0.35 8.54
C ALA A 135 10.55 1.01 8.26
N ASP A 136 9.95 1.82 7.38
CA ASP A 136 10.42 3.18 7.09
C ASP A 136 9.23 4.14 7.01
N THR A 137 9.45 5.40 7.39
CA THR A 137 8.43 6.44 7.31
C THR A 137 8.31 7.04 5.91
N ARG A 138 9.29 6.84 5.04
CA ARG A 138 9.25 7.31 3.66
C ARG A 138 8.35 6.40 2.84
N PRO A 139 7.52 6.98 1.95
CA PRO A 139 6.58 6.18 1.18
C PRO A 139 7.31 5.29 0.16
N VAL A 140 6.87 4.05 0.06
CA VAL A 140 7.17 3.15 -1.05
C VAL A 140 5.92 3.04 -1.90
N VAL A 141 5.99 3.46 -3.15
CA VAL A 141 4.84 3.51 -4.05
C VAL A 141 4.96 2.42 -5.10
N VAL A 142 4.07 1.44 -5.06
CA VAL A 142 4.00 0.39 -6.09
C VAL A 142 3.07 0.86 -7.21
N VAL A 143 3.52 0.70 -8.46
CA VAL A 143 2.82 1.19 -9.65
C VAL A 143 2.96 0.20 -10.81
N GLY A 144 1.96 0.16 -11.67
CA GLY A 144 1.96 -0.65 -12.89
C GLY A 144 1.28 0.07 -14.05
N ALA A 145 1.00 -0.68 -15.10
CA ALA A 145 0.20 -0.21 -16.24
C ALA A 145 -0.70 -1.32 -16.77
N MET A 146 -1.92 -0.97 -17.15
CA MET A 146 -2.87 -1.88 -17.78
C MET A 146 -2.65 -1.97 -19.29
N ARG A 147 -1.99 -0.98 -19.89
CA ARG A 147 -1.65 -0.92 -21.32
C ARG A 147 -0.14 -0.91 -21.51
N ARG A 148 0.30 -1.52 -22.61
CA ARG A 148 1.72 -1.55 -22.99
C ARG A 148 2.17 -0.18 -23.48
N PRO A 149 3.45 0.16 -23.34
CA PRO A 149 4.04 1.31 -24.00
C PRO A 149 3.77 1.27 -25.51
N GLY A 150 3.41 2.42 -26.09
CA GLY A 150 3.07 2.54 -27.51
C GLY A 150 1.59 2.28 -27.85
N ALA A 151 0.77 1.80 -26.93
CA ALA A 151 -0.68 1.78 -27.12
C ALA A 151 -1.25 3.20 -27.12
N ALA A 152 -2.32 3.45 -27.89
CA ALA A 152 -2.94 4.77 -27.99
C ALA A 152 -3.50 5.26 -26.61
N ASP A 153 -3.90 4.33 -25.77
CA ASP A 153 -4.41 4.53 -24.40
C ASP A 153 -3.40 4.11 -23.32
N ALA A 154 -2.08 4.16 -23.63
CA ALA A 154 -1.04 3.78 -22.69
C ALA A 154 -1.10 4.60 -21.39
N ASP A 155 -1.35 3.93 -20.26
CA ASP A 155 -1.51 4.53 -18.94
C ASP A 155 -0.21 4.58 -18.12
N GLY A 156 0.82 3.86 -18.54
CA GLY A 156 2.09 3.72 -17.81
C GLY A 156 2.78 5.04 -17.47
N PRO A 157 3.01 5.97 -18.45
CA PRO A 157 3.66 7.25 -18.15
C PRO A 157 2.88 8.10 -17.16
N ALA A 158 1.54 8.12 -17.24
CA ALA A 158 0.69 8.87 -16.31
C ALA A 158 0.74 8.26 -14.89
N ASN A 159 0.60 6.94 -14.79
CA ASN A 159 0.69 6.23 -13.51
C ASN A 159 2.06 6.41 -12.85
N LEU A 160 3.15 6.30 -13.61
CA LEU A 160 4.50 6.48 -13.09
C LEU A 160 4.75 7.93 -12.63
N ALA A 161 4.29 8.93 -13.39
CA ALA A 161 4.39 10.33 -12.98
C ALA A 161 3.61 10.59 -11.67
N ASP A 162 2.43 10.02 -11.53
CA ASP A 162 1.63 10.14 -10.31
C ASP A 162 2.28 9.42 -9.12
N ALA A 163 2.86 8.23 -9.34
CA ALA A 163 3.62 7.51 -8.33
C ALA A 163 4.83 8.32 -7.83
N VAL A 164 5.59 8.96 -8.73
CA VAL A 164 6.71 9.85 -8.38
C VAL A 164 6.22 11.04 -7.54
N ARG A 165 5.11 11.68 -7.92
CA ARG A 165 4.53 12.77 -7.12
C ARG A 165 4.17 12.33 -5.71
N VAL A 166 3.56 11.16 -5.57
CA VAL A 166 3.18 10.61 -4.26
C VAL A 166 4.40 10.23 -3.45
N ALA A 167 5.41 9.59 -4.05
CA ALA A 167 6.66 9.21 -3.38
C ALA A 167 7.42 10.43 -2.82
N GLY A 168 7.40 11.57 -3.53
CA GLY A 168 8.00 12.82 -3.08
C GLY A 168 7.11 13.65 -2.15
N HIS A 169 5.87 13.23 -1.87
CA HIS A 169 4.90 14.06 -1.15
C HIS A 169 4.98 13.86 0.36
N ARG A 170 5.14 14.97 1.12
CA ARG A 170 5.29 14.89 2.60
C ARG A 170 4.11 14.22 3.31
N SER A 171 2.88 14.45 2.83
CA SER A 171 1.70 13.84 3.44
C SER A 171 1.56 12.34 3.18
N ALA A 172 2.42 11.75 2.34
CA ALA A 172 2.51 10.32 2.14
C ALA A 172 3.47 9.63 3.14
N ARG A 173 4.26 10.41 3.89
CA ARG A 173 5.14 9.87 4.93
C ARG A 173 4.33 9.21 6.05
N GLY A 174 4.79 8.04 6.49
CA GLY A 174 4.12 7.24 7.51
C GLY A 174 3.01 6.31 6.98
N LEU A 175 2.67 6.38 5.69
CA LEU A 175 1.71 5.47 5.07
C LEU A 175 2.30 4.08 4.78
N GLY A 176 3.65 3.93 4.86
CA GLY A 176 4.33 2.71 4.43
C GLY A 176 4.25 2.53 2.92
N THR A 177 3.95 1.30 2.48
CA THR A 177 3.75 1.00 1.07
C THR A 177 2.32 1.29 0.64
N VAL A 178 2.16 1.98 -0.50
CA VAL A 178 0.88 2.30 -1.12
C VAL A 178 0.90 1.93 -2.60
N VAL A 179 -0.27 1.79 -3.21
CA VAL A 179 -0.42 1.58 -4.65
C VAL A 179 -0.96 2.85 -5.30
N VAL A 180 -0.37 3.24 -6.44
CA VAL A 180 -0.87 4.35 -7.26
C VAL A 180 -1.21 3.82 -8.64
N MET A 181 -2.49 3.84 -8.98
CA MET A 181 -3.03 3.39 -10.27
C MET A 181 -4.23 4.24 -10.65
N GLY A 182 -4.33 4.65 -11.92
CA GLY A 182 -5.49 5.41 -12.43
C GLY A 182 -5.76 6.72 -11.65
N GLY A 183 -4.72 7.37 -11.14
CA GLY A 183 -4.84 8.57 -10.31
C GLY A 183 -5.38 8.33 -8.90
N GLN A 184 -5.57 7.07 -8.47
CA GLN A 184 -5.95 6.70 -7.11
C GLN A 184 -4.73 6.36 -6.26
N ILE A 185 -4.75 6.73 -4.99
CA ILE A 185 -3.76 6.33 -3.98
C ILE A 185 -4.46 5.36 -3.04
N LEU A 186 -4.05 4.10 -3.07
CA LEU A 186 -4.75 2.97 -2.45
C LEU A 186 -3.88 2.33 -1.36
N SER A 187 -4.52 1.91 -0.27
CA SER A 187 -3.87 1.15 0.81
C SER A 187 -3.36 -0.20 0.30
N ALA A 188 -2.10 -0.56 0.60
CA ALA A 188 -1.56 -1.87 0.24
C ALA A 188 -2.34 -3.03 0.88
N ARG A 189 -2.91 -2.81 2.08
CA ARG A 189 -3.72 -3.81 2.77
C ARG A 189 -4.98 -4.19 2.00
N HIS A 190 -5.66 -3.22 1.35
CA HIS A 190 -7.00 -3.42 0.79
C HIS A 190 -7.10 -3.25 -0.72
N VAL A 191 -6.03 -2.81 -1.39
CA VAL A 191 -6.04 -2.69 -2.85
C VAL A 191 -6.26 -4.06 -3.50
N ARG A 192 -7.06 -4.08 -4.56
CA ARG A 192 -7.33 -5.28 -5.38
C ARG A 192 -7.37 -4.94 -6.85
N LYS A 193 -6.90 -5.88 -7.68
CA LYS A 193 -7.20 -5.91 -9.11
C LYS A 193 -8.61 -6.49 -9.30
N ARG A 194 -9.60 -5.63 -9.49
CA ARG A 194 -11.02 -6.01 -9.62
C ARG A 194 -11.45 -6.32 -11.02
N HIS A 195 -10.69 -5.90 -12.02
CA HIS A 195 -10.96 -6.14 -13.42
C HIS A 195 -9.69 -6.63 -14.15
N ALA A 196 -9.87 -7.59 -15.07
CA ALA A 196 -8.74 -8.20 -15.76
C ALA A 196 -8.03 -7.23 -16.70
N THR A 197 -8.76 -6.30 -17.33
CA THR A 197 -8.26 -5.50 -18.47
C THR A 197 -8.55 -4.02 -18.42
N ASP A 198 -9.47 -3.52 -17.61
CA ASP A 198 -9.83 -2.09 -17.57
C ASP A 198 -8.67 -1.22 -17.05
N LEU A 199 -8.67 0.05 -17.44
CA LEU A 199 -7.67 1.03 -16.95
C LEU A 199 -7.83 1.33 -15.46
N ASP A 200 -9.07 1.34 -14.95
CA ASP A 200 -9.43 1.51 -13.55
C ASP A 200 -9.60 0.16 -12.81
N ALA A 201 -8.80 -0.84 -13.23
CA ALA A 201 -8.87 -2.20 -12.69
C ALA A 201 -8.59 -2.31 -11.19
N PHE A 202 -7.87 -1.34 -10.60
CA PHE A 202 -7.48 -1.37 -9.20
C PHE A 202 -8.40 -0.51 -8.33
N ASP A 203 -8.86 -1.08 -7.23
CA ASP A 203 -9.74 -0.40 -6.29
C ASP A 203 -9.49 -0.88 -4.85
N ALA A 204 -10.03 -0.14 -3.88
CA ALA A 204 -10.09 -0.48 -2.46
C ALA A 204 -11.42 0.04 -1.89
N PRO A 205 -11.89 -0.47 -0.73
CA PRO A 205 -13.01 0.13 -0.02
C PRO A 205 -12.82 1.64 0.15
N GLU A 206 -13.90 2.40 0.20
CA GLU A 206 -13.82 3.86 0.21
C GLU A 206 -12.98 4.42 1.37
N SER A 207 -13.07 3.80 2.56
CA SER A 207 -12.25 4.14 3.73
C SER A 207 -10.75 3.94 3.51
N GLU A 208 -10.37 3.07 2.57
CA GLU A 208 -9.01 2.64 2.27
C GLU A 208 -8.45 3.26 0.97
N ARG A 209 -9.21 4.14 0.36
CA ARG A 209 -8.72 5.07 -0.66
C ARG A 209 -8.06 6.25 0.03
N LEU A 210 -6.74 6.24 0.07
CA LEU A 210 -5.92 7.20 0.84
C LEU A 210 -5.90 8.60 0.22
N GLY A 211 -6.20 8.71 -1.08
CA GLY A 211 -6.18 9.97 -1.79
C GLY A 211 -6.27 9.80 -3.30
N THR A 212 -6.03 10.89 -4.01
CA THR A 212 -6.01 10.92 -5.48
C THR A 212 -4.90 11.83 -5.98
N VAL A 213 -4.46 11.60 -7.21
CA VAL A 213 -3.66 12.56 -7.97
C VAL A 213 -4.54 13.11 -9.08
N LYS A 214 -4.91 14.39 -9.00
CA LYS A 214 -5.75 15.06 -10.00
C LYS A 214 -5.00 16.23 -10.61
N ARG A 215 -4.88 16.25 -11.95
CA ARG A 215 -4.15 17.32 -12.68
C ARG A 215 -2.75 17.55 -12.12
N GLY A 216 -2.04 16.46 -11.78
CA GLY A 216 -0.70 16.48 -11.22
C GLY A 216 -0.60 16.96 -9.76
N ARG A 217 -1.71 17.11 -9.04
CA ARG A 217 -1.73 17.48 -7.62
C ARG A 217 -2.13 16.30 -6.76
N VAL A 218 -1.30 15.97 -5.79
CA VAL A 218 -1.58 14.96 -4.76
C VAL A 218 -2.60 15.54 -3.78
N GLN A 219 -3.71 14.85 -3.62
CA GLN A 219 -4.79 15.19 -2.71
C GLN A 219 -4.99 14.01 -1.76
N MET A 220 -4.38 14.08 -0.58
CA MET A 220 -4.59 13.07 0.45
C MET A 220 -5.96 13.25 1.10
N ARG A 221 -6.67 12.16 1.34
CA ARG A 221 -7.89 12.21 2.14
C ARG A 221 -7.50 12.43 3.60
N MET A 222 -8.07 13.47 4.21
CA MET A 222 -8.02 13.60 5.66
C MET A 222 -8.87 12.46 6.24
N ARG A 223 -8.25 11.52 6.94
CA ARG A 223 -9.02 10.56 7.74
C ARG A 223 -9.76 11.37 8.80
N SER A 224 -11.09 11.30 8.78
CA SER A 224 -11.94 11.95 9.80
C SER A 224 -11.62 11.32 11.17
N GLY A 225 -11.02 12.10 12.08
CA GLY A 225 -10.34 11.61 13.27
C GLY A 225 -8.88 11.36 12.87
N GLY A 226 -8.01 12.36 13.07
CA GLY A 226 -6.59 12.27 12.71
C GLY A 226 -6.03 10.88 13.04
N VAL A 227 -4.96 10.43 12.38
CA VAL A 227 -4.29 9.19 12.74
C VAL A 227 -3.91 9.30 14.22
N SER A 228 -4.91 9.10 15.07
CA SER A 228 -4.70 8.89 16.48
C SER A 228 -4.06 7.52 16.56
N ARG A 229 -2.79 7.49 16.93
CA ARG A 229 -2.13 6.26 17.39
C ARG A 229 -2.94 5.52 18.47
N ARG A 230 -4.11 6.05 18.86
CA ARG A 230 -5.02 5.44 19.84
C ARG A 230 -5.97 4.40 19.25
N ASP A 231 -6.22 4.42 17.92
CA ASP A 231 -6.98 3.36 17.24
C ASP A 231 -6.08 2.17 16.85
N GLU A 232 -4.76 2.27 17.10
CA GLU A 232 -3.76 1.20 16.94
C GLU A 232 -3.94 0.02 17.91
N LYS A 233 -5.00 -0.02 18.71
CA LYS A 233 -5.27 -1.16 19.59
C LYS A 233 -5.62 -2.45 18.83
N HIS A 234 -5.70 -2.40 17.51
CA HIS A 234 -6.38 -3.43 16.74
C HIS A 234 -5.56 -4.06 15.62
N LEU A 235 -4.23 -4.10 15.59
CA LEU A 235 -3.49 -5.06 14.75
C LEU A 235 -2.01 -4.72 14.64
N PRO A 236 -1.11 -5.62 15.04
CA PRO A 236 0.32 -5.51 14.70
C PRO A 236 0.55 -5.42 13.18
N ILE A 237 -0.29 -6.04 12.34
CA ILE A 237 -0.20 -5.98 10.88
C ILE A 237 -0.66 -4.64 10.26
N SER A 238 -1.20 -3.71 11.01
CA SER A 238 -1.51 -2.34 10.54
C SER A 238 -0.31 -1.39 10.60
N ILE A 239 0.83 -1.85 11.11
CA ILE A 239 2.06 -1.07 11.22
C ILE A 239 3.02 -1.49 10.11
N PRO A 240 3.51 -0.56 9.27
CA PRO A 240 4.51 -0.88 8.26
C PRO A 240 5.74 -1.56 8.88
N GLY A 241 6.20 -2.66 8.26
CA GLY A 241 7.38 -3.41 8.71
C GLY A 241 7.15 -4.31 9.94
N SER A 242 5.90 -4.49 10.39
CA SER A 242 5.59 -5.32 11.57
C SER A 242 6.05 -6.77 11.45
N LEU A 243 6.16 -7.28 10.23
CA LEU A 243 6.62 -8.63 9.90
C LEU A 243 7.94 -8.63 9.12
N ALA A 244 8.83 -7.67 9.37
CA ALA A 244 10.17 -7.66 8.80
C ALA A 244 10.89 -9.00 9.06
N LEU A 245 11.51 -9.55 8.01
CA LEU A 245 12.15 -10.86 8.07
C LEU A 245 13.56 -10.77 8.66
N PRO A 246 13.95 -11.66 9.55
CA PRO A 246 15.35 -11.78 9.99
C PRO A 246 16.26 -12.17 8.81
N GLU A 247 17.53 -11.91 8.96
CA GLU A 247 18.54 -12.34 7.98
C GLU A 247 18.54 -13.87 7.88
N GLY A 248 18.68 -14.39 6.67
CA GLY A 248 18.68 -15.84 6.42
C GLY A 248 17.33 -16.53 6.51
N ALA A 249 16.24 -15.83 6.88
CA ALA A 249 14.91 -16.45 6.93
C ALA A 249 14.51 -17.00 5.55
N SER A 250 14.06 -18.25 5.53
CA SER A 250 13.39 -18.88 4.40
C SER A 250 11.88 -18.80 4.55
N LEU A 251 11.17 -18.71 3.44
CA LEU A 251 9.71 -18.63 3.47
C LEU A 251 9.11 -20.05 3.40
N PRO A 252 8.25 -20.42 4.36
CA PRO A 252 7.56 -21.70 4.32
C PRO A 252 6.47 -21.70 3.26
N ARG A 253 6.16 -22.89 2.74
CA ARG A 253 5.03 -23.09 1.84
C ARG A 253 3.71 -22.91 2.61
N VAL A 254 2.86 -22.02 2.12
CA VAL A 254 1.47 -21.84 2.55
C VAL A 254 0.60 -21.82 1.31
N ASP A 255 -0.37 -22.71 1.23
CA ASP A 255 -1.25 -22.84 0.07
C ASP A 255 -2.58 -22.13 0.31
N VAL A 256 -3.14 -21.57 -0.78
CA VAL A 256 -4.49 -21.00 -0.79
C VAL A 256 -5.39 -21.95 -1.56
N LEU A 257 -6.46 -22.42 -0.92
CA LEU A 257 -7.41 -23.36 -1.52
C LEU A 257 -8.81 -22.72 -1.58
N LEU A 258 -9.49 -22.93 -2.70
CA LEU A 258 -10.80 -22.34 -2.95
C LEU A 258 -11.93 -23.28 -2.54
N THR A 259 -12.96 -22.73 -1.88
CA THR A 259 -14.23 -23.43 -1.67
C THR A 259 -15.20 -23.13 -2.82
N TYR A 260 -15.76 -24.15 -3.42
CA TYR A 260 -16.84 -24.09 -4.39
C TYR A 260 -17.88 -25.15 -4.04
N GLN A 261 -19.02 -25.18 -4.76
CA GLN A 261 -20.06 -26.18 -4.51
C GLN A 261 -19.48 -27.59 -4.68
N ASP A 262 -19.69 -28.44 -3.67
CA ASP A 262 -19.18 -29.82 -3.63
C ASP A 262 -17.64 -29.94 -3.69
N ALA A 263 -16.91 -28.93 -3.22
CA ALA A 263 -15.44 -28.98 -3.16
C ALA A 263 -14.98 -30.10 -2.22
N ALA A 264 -14.12 -30.98 -2.72
CA ALA A 264 -13.54 -32.07 -1.94
C ALA A 264 -12.47 -31.57 -0.96
N GLY A 265 -12.23 -32.29 0.13
CA GLY A 265 -11.21 -32.00 1.14
C GLY A 265 -9.83 -32.55 0.80
N ASP A 266 -9.71 -33.45 -0.19
CA ASP A 266 -8.48 -34.15 -0.55
C ASP A 266 -7.35 -33.21 -1.03
N LEU A 267 -7.66 -32.03 -1.57
CA LEU A 267 -6.64 -31.03 -1.88
C LEU A 267 -5.99 -30.46 -0.61
N ILE A 268 -6.74 -30.38 0.50
CA ILE A 268 -6.19 -29.99 1.80
C ILE A 268 -5.24 -31.05 2.30
N ASP A 269 -5.66 -32.32 2.26
CA ASP A 269 -4.85 -33.46 2.66
C ASP A 269 -3.58 -33.57 1.79
N ALA A 270 -3.71 -33.32 0.48
CA ALA A 270 -2.58 -33.29 -0.44
C ALA A 270 -1.59 -32.18 -0.14
N ALA A 271 -2.06 -30.97 0.21
CA ALA A 271 -1.19 -29.86 0.62
C ALA A 271 -0.38 -30.22 1.88
N VAL A 272 -1.03 -30.86 2.88
CA VAL A 272 -0.37 -31.35 4.09
C VAL A 272 0.68 -32.43 3.74
N ALA A 273 0.32 -33.41 2.93
CA ALA A 273 1.22 -34.46 2.49
C ALA A 273 2.43 -33.92 1.69
N GLN A 274 2.27 -32.80 0.99
CA GLN A 274 3.33 -32.07 0.27
C GLN A 274 4.04 -31.03 1.14
N SER A 275 4.00 -31.17 2.46
CA SER A 275 4.76 -30.37 3.43
C SER A 275 4.36 -28.89 3.47
N ALA A 276 3.10 -28.54 3.16
CA ALA A 276 2.60 -27.20 3.48
C ALA A 276 2.72 -26.96 4.98
N ARG A 277 3.17 -25.75 5.35
CA ARG A 277 3.34 -25.32 6.74
C ARG A 277 2.17 -24.48 7.24
N GLY A 278 1.19 -24.22 6.38
CA GLY A 278 -0.05 -23.54 6.67
C GLY A 278 -0.99 -23.58 5.48
N ILE A 279 -2.27 -23.37 5.72
CA ILE A 279 -3.30 -23.37 4.69
C ILE A 279 -4.18 -22.16 4.89
N VAL A 280 -4.58 -21.52 3.80
CA VAL A 280 -5.60 -20.47 3.77
C VAL A 280 -6.76 -20.95 2.91
N LEU A 281 -7.97 -20.97 3.44
CA LEU A 281 -9.19 -21.30 2.71
C LEU A 281 -9.87 -20.02 2.24
N ALA A 282 -10.10 -19.92 0.93
CA ALA A 282 -10.97 -18.91 0.34
C ALA A 282 -12.42 -19.46 0.37
N GLY A 283 -13.06 -19.37 1.53
CA GLY A 283 -14.39 -19.93 1.81
C GLY A 283 -15.52 -19.24 1.02
N ALA A 284 -16.63 -19.91 0.91
CA ALA A 284 -17.84 -19.38 0.28
C ALA A 284 -18.57 -18.40 1.22
N GLY A 285 -19.12 -17.31 0.68
CA GLY A 285 -19.84 -16.31 1.48
C GLY A 285 -19.00 -15.82 2.67
N ALA A 286 -19.48 -15.97 3.88
CA ALA A 286 -18.81 -15.58 5.12
C ALA A 286 -17.75 -16.62 5.61
N GLY A 287 -17.13 -17.36 4.71
CA GLY A 287 -16.10 -18.35 5.04
C GLY A 287 -16.62 -19.79 5.16
N ALA A 288 -17.82 -20.10 4.62
CA ALA A 288 -18.37 -21.44 4.65
C ALA A 288 -17.50 -22.43 3.85
N LEU A 289 -17.35 -23.64 4.39
CA LEU A 289 -16.66 -24.77 3.78
C LEU A 289 -17.68 -25.88 3.48
N THR A 290 -17.35 -26.78 2.56
CA THR A 290 -18.10 -28.03 2.39
C THR A 290 -17.85 -28.96 3.59
N PRO A 291 -18.72 -29.95 3.88
CA PRO A 291 -18.47 -30.94 4.93
C PRO A 291 -17.13 -31.65 4.75
N SER A 292 -16.80 -32.06 3.52
CA SER A 292 -15.52 -32.72 3.18
C SER A 292 -14.32 -31.82 3.47
N GLN A 293 -14.36 -30.54 3.11
CA GLN A 293 -13.30 -29.60 3.44
C GLN A 293 -13.20 -29.33 4.95
N ALA A 294 -14.35 -29.22 5.65
CA ALA A 294 -14.34 -29.02 7.11
C ALA A 294 -13.68 -30.19 7.84
N ASP A 295 -13.92 -31.41 7.41
CA ASP A 295 -13.25 -32.62 7.98
C ASP A 295 -11.76 -32.64 7.69
N ALA A 296 -11.32 -32.25 6.49
CA ALA A 296 -9.90 -32.13 6.15
C ALA A 296 -9.20 -31.02 6.94
N VAL A 297 -9.89 -29.89 7.15
CA VAL A 297 -9.40 -28.78 8.00
C VAL A 297 -9.20 -29.22 9.44
N ARG A 298 -10.15 -30.04 10.01
CA ARG A 298 -9.97 -30.62 11.36
C ARG A 298 -8.73 -31.48 11.41
N ARG A 299 -8.53 -32.41 10.46
CA ARG A 299 -7.33 -33.25 10.40
C ARG A 299 -6.03 -32.44 10.32
N ALA A 300 -6.00 -31.38 9.48
CA ALA A 300 -4.84 -30.51 9.37
C ALA A 300 -4.56 -29.75 10.68
N ALA A 301 -5.58 -29.23 11.33
CA ALA A 301 -5.46 -28.53 12.61
C ALA A 301 -5.05 -29.48 13.76
N ASP A 302 -5.57 -30.69 13.82
CA ASP A 302 -5.19 -31.74 14.79
C ASP A 302 -3.71 -32.15 14.62
N ALA A 303 -3.18 -32.10 13.37
CA ALA A 303 -1.76 -32.26 13.07
C ALA A 303 -0.90 -31.02 13.40
N GLY A 304 -1.48 -29.98 13.99
CA GLY A 304 -0.79 -28.76 14.39
C GLY A 304 -0.55 -27.75 13.26
N LEU A 305 -1.19 -27.92 12.11
CA LEU A 305 -1.04 -27.00 10.98
C LEU A 305 -1.96 -25.77 11.18
N PRO A 306 -1.45 -24.54 11.14
CA PRO A 306 -2.31 -23.36 11.18
C PRO A 306 -3.16 -23.25 9.93
N VAL A 307 -4.48 -23.11 10.13
CA VAL A 307 -5.46 -22.93 9.07
C VAL A 307 -6.15 -21.58 9.25
N VAL A 308 -6.17 -20.76 8.20
CA VAL A 308 -6.83 -19.47 8.18
C VAL A 308 -8.00 -19.51 7.21
N ILE A 309 -9.19 -19.11 7.65
CA ILE A 309 -10.39 -19.07 6.80
C ILE A 309 -10.72 -17.62 6.47
N GLY A 310 -10.68 -17.29 5.18
CA GLY A 310 -11.12 -16.03 4.60
C GLY A 310 -12.33 -16.23 3.69
N SER A 311 -12.71 -15.17 2.98
CA SER A 311 -13.82 -15.23 2.02
C SER A 311 -13.32 -15.05 0.58
N ARG A 312 -13.88 -15.81 -0.36
CA ARG A 312 -13.65 -15.60 -1.80
C ARG A 312 -14.47 -14.42 -2.38
N THR A 313 -15.38 -13.82 -1.59
CA THR A 313 -16.22 -12.71 -2.07
C THR A 313 -15.41 -11.42 -2.26
N GLY A 314 -14.30 -11.29 -1.52
CA GLY A 314 -13.39 -10.17 -1.60
C GLY A 314 -13.85 -8.91 -0.85
N ALA A 315 -14.90 -9.00 -0.07
CA ALA A 315 -15.34 -7.94 0.83
C ALA A 315 -16.11 -8.53 2.02
N GLY A 316 -16.15 -7.79 3.11
CA GLY A 316 -16.79 -8.19 4.35
C GLY A 316 -15.83 -8.87 5.33
N VAL A 317 -16.29 -9.03 6.55
CA VAL A 317 -15.52 -9.64 7.65
C VAL A 317 -15.96 -11.10 7.78
N VAL A 318 -14.99 -12.00 7.84
CA VAL A 318 -15.21 -13.40 8.19
C VAL A 318 -15.04 -13.55 9.70
N ALA A 319 -16.07 -13.95 10.40
CA ALA A 319 -15.95 -14.33 11.80
C ALA A 319 -15.32 -15.74 11.94
N ARG A 320 -14.73 -16.03 13.08
CA ARG A 320 -14.26 -17.40 13.35
C ARG A 320 -15.45 -18.34 13.39
N PRO A 321 -15.47 -19.44 12.61
CA PRO A 321 -16.57 -20.37 12.62
C PRO A 321 -16.65 -21.15 13.96
N ASP A 322 -17.81 -21.12 14.62
CA ASP A 322 -18.07 -21.85 15.88
C ASP A 322 -17.98 -23.38 15.71
N THR A 323 -18.17 -23.87 14.48
CA THR A 323 -18.17 -25.31 14.13
C THR A 323 -16.86 -26.04 14.42
N PHE A 324 -15.76 -25.31 14.65
CA PHE A 324 -14.44 -25.89 14.92
C PHE A 324 -14.06 -25.90 16.40
N GLY A 325 -14.90 -25.40 17.29
CA GLY A 325 -14.67 -25.44 18.74
C GLY A 325 -13.32 -24.85 19.15
N ALA A 326 -12.52 -25.62 19.91
CA ALA A 326 -11.20 -25.21 20.42
C ALA A 326 -10.04 -25.38 19.44
N LEU A 327 -10.25 -25.92 18.24
CA LEU A 327 -9.18 -26.11 17.26
C LEU A 327 -8.53 -24.78 16.87
N PRO A 328 -7.21 -24.78 16.55
CA PRO A 328 -6.45 -23.57 16.23
C PRO A 328 -6.74 -23.08 14.78
N ILE A 329 -8.01 -22.92 14.45
CA ILE A 329 -8.47 -22.41 13.17
C ILE A 329 -8.74 -20.91 13.32
N LEU A 330 -8.14 -20.13 12.44
CA LEU A 330 -8.13 -18.68 12.50
C LEU A 330 -9.07 -18.10 11.45
N SER A 331 -9.62 -16.94 11.73
CA SER A 331 -10.30 -16.12 10.74
C SER A 331 -9.34 -15.13 10.11
N ALA A 332 -9.44 -14.91 8.79
CA ALA A 332 -8.75 -13.83 8.10
C ALA A 332 -9.33 -12.45 8.43
N GLY A 333 -10.50 -12.39 9.09
CA GLY A 333 -11.22 -11.14 9.32
C GLY A 333 -11.64 -10.50 7.99
N ASP A 334 -11.18 -9.29 7.76
CA ASP A 334 -11.39 -8.53 6.51
C ASP A 334 -10.29 -8.72 5.46
N LEU A 335 -9.23 -9.49 5.79
CA LEU A 335 -8.16 -9.77 4.83
C LEU A 335 -8.63 -10.72 3.74
N GLU A 336 -8.27 -10.39 2.51
CA GLU A 336 -8.37 -11.35 1.44
C GLU A 336 -7.49 -12.57 1.65
N PRO A 337 -7.90 -13.75 1.15
CA PRO A 337 -7.12 -14.98 1.29
C PRO A 337 -5.66 -14.87 0.83
N LEU A 338 -5.38 -14.18 -0.29
CA LEU A 338 -4.01 -13.98 -0.78
C LEU A 338 -3.18 -13.13 0.20
N LYS A 339 -3.79 -12.11 0.79
CA LYS A 339 -3.13 -11.24 1.78
C LYS A 339 -2.99 -11.93 3.14
N ALA A 340 -3.98 -12.70 3.56
CA ALA A 340 -3.90 -13.55 4.74
C ALA A 340 -2.76 -14.59 4.61
N ARG A 341 -2.58 -15.16 3.41
CA ARG A 341 -1.45 -16.05 3.10
C ARG A 341 -0.11 -15.36 3.37
N LEU A 342 0.09 -14.13 2.91
CA LEU A 342 1.34 -13.41 3.12
C LEU A 342 1.62 -13.15 4.61
N VAL A 343 0.60 -12.81 5.39
CA VAL A 343 0.72 -12.68 6.85
C VAL A 343 1.16 -14.01 7.47
N LEU A 344 0.51 -15.12 7.11
CA LEU A 344 0.84 -16.44 7.64
C LEU A 344 2.24 -16.90 7.26
N VAL A 345 2.64 -16.71 5.98
CA VAL A 345 4.00 -17.00 5.49
C VAL A 345 5.05 -16.25 6.31
N LEU A 346 4.87 -14.94 6.50
CA LEU A 346 5.82 -14.10 7.22
C LEU A 346 5.87 -14.43 8.71
N ALA A 347 4.73 -14.71 9.34
CA ALA A 347 4.66 -15.12 10.73
C ALA A 347 5.40 -16.43 10.98
N LEU A 348 5.15 -17.43 10.14
CA LEU A 348 5.85 -18.72 10.19
C LEU A 348 7.35 -18.60 9.90
N ALA A 349 7.75 -17.76 8.93
CA ALA A 349 9.16 -17.50 8.62
C ALA A 349 9.91 -16.84 9.79
N ARG A 350 9.18 -16.11 10.66
CA ARG A 350 9.71 -15.51 11.89
C ARG A 350 9.75 -16.49 13.07
N GLY A 351 9.26 -17.72 12.91
CA GLY A 351 9.16 -18.71 13.97
C GLY A 351 8.10 -18.39 15.03
N MET A 352 7.08 -17.59 14.69
CA MET A 352 5.98 -17.27 15.60
C MET A 352 5.20 -18.53 15.98
N ASP A 353 4.83 -18.65 17.25
CA ASP A 353 3.99 -19.74 17.71
C ASP A 353 2.50 -19.53 17.36
N GLY A 354 1.68 -20.55 17.58
CA GLY A 354 0.25 -20.52 17.25
C GLY A 354 -0.50 -19.39 17.97
N SER A 355 -0.11 -19.01 19.19
CA SER A 355 -0.73 -17.93 19.95
C SER A 355 -0.35 -16.55 19.41
N GLU A 356 0.87 -16.39 18.95
CA GLU A 356 1.35 -15.18 18.27
C GLU A 356 0.68 -15.01 16.93
N ILE A 357 0.57 -16.08 16.14
CA ILE A 357 -0.15 -16.07 14.86
C ILE A 357 -1.63 -15.74 15.09
N ALA A 358 -2.26 -16.35 16.09
CA ALA A 358 -3.66 -16.05 16.43
C ALA A 358 -3.88 -14.56 16.75
N ARG A 359 -2.96 -13.93 17.47
CA ARG A 359 -3.02 -12.48 17.76
C ARG A 359 -2.91 -11.62 16.51
N LEU A 360 -2.15 -12.05 15.47
CA LEU A 360 -2.09 -11.33 14.19
C LEU A 360 -3.44 -11.30 13.47
N PHE A 361 -4.24 -12.35 13.59
CA PHE A 361 -5.52 -12.47 12.93
C PHE A 361 -6.72 -12.02 13.79
N ALA A 362 -6.60 -12.08 15.14
CA ALA A 362 -7.70 -11.72 16.05
C ALA A 362 -8.08 -10.23 16.01
N ALA A 363 -7.19 -9.40 15.57
CA ALA A 363 -7.39 -7.96 15.59
C ALA A 363 -8.05 -7.40 14.30
N GLY A 364 -8.53 -8.27 13.40
CA GLY A 364 -9.31 -7.96 12.19
C GLY A 364 -10.74 -8.54 12.23
N SER A 365 -11.16 -9.09 13.35
CA SER A 365 -12.49 -9.67 13.55
C SER A 365 -13.40 -8.77 14.38
#